data_b3d0b2466488fc71ec9f2c108fa293ab
#
_entry.id   b3d0b2466488fc71ec9f2c108fa293ab
#
_cell.length_a   1.000
_cell.length_b   1.000
_cell.length_c   1.000
_cell.angle_alpha   90.00
_cell.angle_beta   90.00
_cell.angle_gamma   90.00
#
_symmetry.space_group_name_H-M   'P 1'
#
loop_
_entity.id
_entity.type
_entity.pdbx_description
1 polymer ?
#
loop_
_entity_poly.entity_id
_entity_poly.type
_entity_poly.pdbx_seq_one_letter_code
_entity_poly.pdbx_strand_id
1 'polypeptide(L)'
;MVRTLAYADVFDYPLTAAETHRDLVGLRASFEEVVAALGDEAAPGGPVVRIGLHYALAGREATVATRMRREAVATRMWPRARRSARALAALPWVRMVAVTGSLAVNSVEDDADIDLMVVAAPGRVWMCRAMVIAFARAASRNGLALCPNYVLSGSALSLDDRSLYTAHELLQMVPLAGRETYLRLLDANRWATEFLPNRAAGVAADTASPRAGSVASHLVERLLRGRAGNALEKRVARLQASRLRRKIRRRQLGATEAAFEDDAFKGHFDAHGARILNAWESRVRAAIRDR
;
A
#
# COMPACT_ATOMS: atom_id res chain seq x y z
N MET A 1 -1.62 -17.06 16.43
CA MET A 1 -2.02 -15.65 16.65
C MET A 1 -0.80 -14.73 16.80
N VAL A 2 0.21 -15.09 17.61
CA VAL A 2 1.41 -14.26 17.87
C VAL A 2 2.05 -13.69 16.61
N ARG A 3 2.27 -14.48 15.55
CA ARG A 3 2.88 -13.99 14.30
C ARG A 3 2.09 -12.85 13.65
N THR A 4 0.77 -12.93 13.66
CA THR A 4 -0.12 -11.90 13.10
C THR A 4 -0.09 -10.63 13.93
N LEU A 5 -0.23 -10.76 15.25
CA LEU A 5 -0.15 -9.63 16.16
C LEU A 5 1.24 -8.97 16.16
N ALA A 6 2.31 -9.77 16.08
CA ALA A 6 3.68 -9.27 15.99
C ALA A 6 3.93 -8.47 14.70
N TYR A 7 3.29 -8.83 13.58
CA TYR A 7 3.39 -8.05 12.34
C TYR A 7 2.71 -6.68 12.51
N ALA A 8 1.51 -6.66 13.05
CA ALA A 8 0.78 -5.42 13.30
C ALA A 8 1.47 -4.54 14.38
N ASP A 9 2.13 -5.17 15.37
CA ASP A 9 2.87 -4.48 16.41
C ASP A 9 4.12 -3.73 15.89
N VAL A 10 4.67 -4.12 14.74
CA VAL A 10 5.72 -3.33 14.08
C VAL A 10 5.26 -1.90 13.80
N PHE A 11 3.95 -1.72 13.61
CA PHE A 11 3.31 -0.45 13.29
C PHE A 11 2.54 0.15 14.49
N ASP A 12 2.73 -0.37 15.71
CA ASP A 12 1.96 0.00 16.89
C ASP A 12 0.43 -0.11 16.66
N TYR A 13 0.02 -1.19 15.99
CA TYR A 13 -1.36 -1.38 15.55
C TYR A 13 -1.97 -2.66 16.16
N PRO A 14 -2.53 -2.59 17.37
CA PRO A 14 -3.23 -3.71 17.97
C PRO A 14 -4.47 -4.08 17.14
N LEU A 15 -4.77 -5.37 17.01
CA LEU A 15 -5.84 -5.87 16.13
C LEU A 15 -7.09 -6.23 16.92
N THR A 16 -8.26 -6.06 16.32
CA THR A 16 -9.49 -6.72 16.76
C THR A 16 -9.46 -8.20 16.37
N ALA A 17 -10.35 -9.04 16.95
CA ALA A 17 -10.47 -10.44 16.56
C ALA A 17 -10.78 -10.60 15.06
N ALA A 18 -11.66 -9.74 14.52
CA ALA A 18 -12.02 -9.76 13.10
C ALA A 18 -10.82 -9.39 12.19
N GLU A 19 -10.00 -8.43 12.59
CA GLU A 19 -8.78 -8.09 11.85
C GLU A 19 -7.72 -9.18 11.98
N THR A 20 -7.57 -9.78 13.18
CA THR A 20 -6.66 -10.91 13.38
C THR A 20 -7.05 -12.11 12.50
N HIS A 21 -8.35 -12.43 12.42
CA HIS A 21 -8.84 -13.46 11.52
C HIS A 21 -8.57 -13.12 10.05
N ARG A 22 -8.95 -11.91 9.62
CA ARG A 22 -8.78 -11.47 8.24
C ARG A 22 -7.32 -11.48 7.80
N ASP A 23 -6.41 -11.01 8.64
CA ASP A 23 -4.99 -10.82 8.34
C ASP A 23 -4.11 -11.96 8.92
N LEU A 24 -4.70 -13.13 9.19
CA LEU A 24 -4.00 -14.26 9.78
C LEU A 24 -2.86 -14.75 8.88
N VAL A 25 -1.65 -14.73 9.42
CA VAL A 25 -0.41 -15.01 8.66
C VAL A 25 -0.19 -16.50 8.48
N GLY A 26 -0.17 -16.95 7.22
CA GLY A 26 0.29 -18.28 6.81
C GLY A 26 -0.62 -19.44 7.17
N LEU A 27 -1.80 -19.16 7.72
CA LEU A 27 -2.76 -20.20 8.12
C LEU A 27 -4.19 -19.78 7.75
N ARG A 28 -4.97 -20.73 7.22
CA ARG A 28 -6.41 -20.56 7.07
C ARG A 28 -7.12 -21.09 8.31
N ALA A 29 -7.99 -20.30 8.92
CA ALA A 29 -8.80 -20.68 10.06
C ALA A 29 -10.16 -19.99 10.01
N SER A 30 -11.16 -20.54 10.67
CA SER A 30 -12.45 -19.87 10.87
C SER A 30 -12.34 -18.75 11.89
N PHE A 31 -13.35 -17.88 11.93
CA PHE A 31 -13.40 -16.80 12.92
C PHE A 31 -13.47 -17.33 14.35
N GLU A 32 -14.24 -18.40 14.57
CA GLU A 32 -14.42 -19.06 15.86
C GLU A 32 -13.10 -19.66 16.38
N GLU A 33 -12.33 -20.32 15.51
CA GLU A 33 -11.01 -20.86 15.86
C GLU A 33 -10.03 -19.76 16.24
N VAL A 34 -10.08 -18.62 15.53
CA VAL A 34 -9.22 -17.46 15.85
C VAL A 34 -9.61 -16.84 17.18
N VAL A 35 -10.91 -16.70 17.47
CA VAL A 35 -11.40 -16.15 18.75
C VAL A 35 -10.99 -17.07 19.92
N ALA A 36 -11.15 -18.39 19.76
CA ALA A 36 -10.74 -19.36 20.77
C ALA A 36 -9.23 -19.28 21.05
N ALA A 37 -8.41 -19.31 19.99
CA ALA A 37 -6.95 -19.22 20.11
C ALA A 37 -6.47 -17.88 20.69
N LEU A 38 -7.16 -16.77 20.39
CA LEU A 38 -6.88 -15.47 21.02
C LEU A 38 -7.22 -15.47 22.51
N GLY A 39 -8.30 -16.18 22.90
CA GLY A 39 -8.66 -16.37 24.30
C GLY A 39 -7.59 -17.15 25.08
N ASP A 40 -7.12 -18.24 24.52
CA ASP A 40 -6.07 -19.08 25.11
C ASP A 40 -4.74 -18.33 25.25
N GLU A 41 -4.32 -17.59 24.21
CA GLU A 41 -3.07 -16.83 24.22
C GLU A 41 -3.14 -15.57 25.10
N ALA A 42 -4.33 -15.06 25.41
CA ALA A 42 -4.57 -13.92 26.31
C ALA A 42 -4.80 -14.35 27.77
N ALA A 43 -4.61 -15.62 28.11
CA ALA A 43 -4.64 -16.09 29.49
C ALA A 43 -3.53 -15.42 30.33
N PRO A 44 -3.67 -15.36 31.67
CA PRO A 44 -2.66 -14.75 32.55
C PRO A 44 -1.26 -15.35 32.31
N GLY A 45 -0.27 -14.47 32.03
CA GLY A 45 1.10 -14.88 31.67
C GLY A 45 1.27 -15.29 30.22
N GLY A 46 0.25 -15.19 29.38
CA GLY A 46 0.32 -15.44 27.95
C GLY A 46 1.01 -14.31 27.17
N PRO A 47 1.39 -14.59 25.91
CA PRO A 47 2.11 -13.60 25.06
C PRO A 47 1.20 -12.51 24.48
N VAL A 48 -0.10 -12.60 24.68
CA VAL A 48 -1.12 -11.68 24.17
C VAL A 48 -1.88 -11.06 25.32
N VAL A 49 -2.30 -9.82 25.15
CA VAL A 49 -3.18 -9.13 26.08
C VAL A 49 -4.41 -8.61 25.35
N ARG A 50 -5.58 -8.72 25.99
CA ARG A 50 -6.83 -8.15 25.48
C ARG A 50 -7.13 -6.82 26.19
N ILE A 51 -7.36 -5.78 25.40
CA ILE A 51 -7.75 -4.45 25.88
C ILE A 51 -9.05 -4.03 25.15
N GLY A 52 -10.19 -4.19 25.81
CA GLY A 52 -11.51 -3.98 25.20
C GLY A 52 -11.73 -4.91 24.01
N LEU A 53 -11.83 -4.34 22.80
CA LEU A 53 -12.01 -5.11 21.56
C LEU A 53 -10.69 -5.47 20.87
N HIS A 54 -9.54 -4.97 21.39
CA HIS A 54 -8.25 -5.13 20.75
C HIS A 54 -7.39 -6.20 21.43
N TYR A 55 -6.50 -6.79 20.64
CA TYR A 55 -5.46 -7.71 21.06
C TYR A 55 -4.10 -7.15 20.66
N ALA A 56 -3.18 -7.17 21.62
CA ALA A 56 -1.79 -6.72 21.43
C ALA A 56 -0.84 -7.77 21.99
N LEU A 57 0.45 -7.68 21.69
CA LEU A 57 1.47 -8.41 22.44
C LEU A 57 1.52 -7.90 23.89
N ALA A 58 1.83 -8.79 24.83
CA ALA A 58 2.00 -8.42 26.24
C ALA A 58 3.04 -7.30 26.39
N GLY A 59 2.75 -6.30 27.26
CA GLY A 59 3.58 -5.12 27.42
C GLY A 59 3.40 -4.03 26.35
N ARG A 60 2.43 -4.21 25.42
CA ARG A 60 2.15 -3.27 24.35
C ARG A 60 0.77 -2.59 24.45
N GLU A 61 0.20 -2.56 25.63
CA GLU A 61 -1.17 -2.06 25.91
C GLU A 61 -1.37 -0.60 25.46
N ALA A 62 -0.34 0.23 25.60
CA ALA A 62 -0.38 1.64 25.22
C ALA A 62 -0.62 1.89 23.72
N THR A 63 -0.37 0.89 22.86
CA THR A 63 -0.62 0.99 21.41
C THR A 63 -2.09 1.16 21.06
N VAL A 64 -3.03 0.76 21.94
CA VAL A 64 -4.47 0.96 21.73
C VAL A 64 -4.81 2.46 21.69
N ALA A 65 -4.28 3.26 22.60
CA ALA A 65 -4.50 4.71 22.58
C ALA A 65 -3.90 5.36 21.32
N THR A 66 -2.73 4.88 20.88
CA THR A 66 -2.09 5.31 19.62
C THR A 66 -2.98 4.98 18.42
N ARG A 67 -3.51 3.76 18.34
CA ARG A 67 -4.43 3.34 17.28
C ARG A 67 -5.66 4.25 17.21
N MET A 68 -6.34 4.46 18.34
CA MET A 68 -7.56 5.30 18.40
C MET A 68 -7.30 6.73 17.88
N ARG A 69 -6.16 7.32 18.27
CA ARG A 69 -5.75 8.65 17.78
C ARG A 69 -5.54 8.63 16.24
N ARG A 70 -4.82 7.64 15.72
CA ARG A 70 -4.55 7.50 14.29
C ARG A 70 -5.79 7.23 13.45
N GLU A 71 -6.76 6.48 13.94
CA GLU A 71 -8.06 6.25 13.29
C GLU A 71 -8.86 7.55 13.16
N ALA A 72 -8.84 8.42 14.19
CA ALA A 72 -9.47 9.73 14.11
C ALA A 72 -8.83 10.62 13.05
N VAL A 73 -7.49 10.57 12.88
CA VAL A 73 -6.78 11.25 11.80
C VAL A 73 -7.19 10.68 10.44
N ALA A 74 -7.17 9.36 10.30
CA ALA A 74 -7.55 8.69 9.05
C ALA A 74 -8.96 9.08 8.59
N THR A 75 -9.92 9.14 9.51
CA THR A 75 -11.29 9.57 9.20
C THR A 75 -11.35 10.96 8.56
N ARG A 76 -10.52 11.89 9.00
CA ARG A 76 -10.40 13.24 8.41
C ARG A 76 -9.68 13.25 7.07
N MET A 77 -8.76 12.30 6.83
CA MET A 77 -7.96 12.23 5.60
C MET A 77 -8.69 11.55 4.44
N TRP A 78 -9.54 10.56 4.69
CA TRP A 78 -10.26 9.82 3.65
C TRP A 78 -11.03 10.69 2.65
N PRO A 79 -11.78 11.74 3.03
CA PRO A 79 -12.45 12.60 2.06
C PRO A 79 -11.48 13.31 1.11
N ARG A 80 -10.29 13.69 1.60
CA ARG A 80 -9.23 14.31 0.79
C ARG A 80 -8.61 13.29 -0.16
N ALA A 81 -8.30 12.07 0.32
CA ALA A 81 -7.78 10.99 -0.49
C ALA A 81 -8.71 10.63 -1.66
N ARG A 82 -10.01 10.45 -1.38
CA ARG A 82 -11.03 10.15 -2.39
C ARG A 82 -11.18 11.26 -3.44
N ARG A 83 -11.09 12.51 -3.02
CA ARG A 83 -11.16 13.67 -3.92
C ARG A 83 -9.94 13.73 -4.84
N SER A 84 -8.75 13.52 -4.28
CA SER A 84 -7.50 13.47 -5.05
C SER A 84 -7.46 12.29 -6.01
N ALA A 85 -7.91 11.12 -5.58
CA ALA A 85 -7.95 9.93 -6.43
C ALA A 85 -8.88 10.11 -7.63
N ARG A 86 -10.05 10.76 -7.45
CA ARG A 86 -10.95 11.11 -8.56
C ARG A 86 -10.29 12.06 -9.56
N ALA A 87 -9.58 13.08 -9.09
CA ALA A 87 -8.86 14.01 -9.94
C ALA A 87 -7.70 13.33 -10.68
N LEU A 88 -6.93 12.48 -9.99
CA LEU A 88 -5.86 11.68 -10.60
C LEU A 88 -6.40 10.70 -11.64
N ALA A 89 -7.52 10.04 -11.35
CA ALA A 89 -8.16 9.11 -12.27
C ALA A 89 -8.64 9.78 -13.57
N ALA A 90 -8.89 11.09 -13.54
CA ALA A 90 -9.27 11.86 -14.72
C ALA A 90 -8.06 12.22 -15.62
N LEU A 91 -6.82 12.02 -15.17
CA LEU A 91 -5.63 12.30 -15.95
C LEU A 91 -5.46 11.28 -17.10
N PRO A 92 -4.86 11.70 -18.23
CA PRO A 92 -4.50 10.79 -19.32
C PRO A 92 -3.62 9.65 -18.82
N TRP A 93 -3.83 8.48 -19.43
CA TRP A 93 -3.10 7.22 -19.16
C TRP A 93 -3.22 6.65 -17.74
N VAL A 94 -3.93 7.26 -16.83
CA VAL A 94 -4.25 6.62 -15.54
C VAL A 94 -5.30 5.53 -15.77
N ARG A 95 -5.04 4.33 -15.25
CA ARG A 95 -5.94 3.16 -15.35
C ARG A 95 -6.45 2.69 -14.00
N MET A 96 -5.68 2.95 -12.93
CA MET A 96 -6.07 2.66 -11.56
C MET A 96 -5.44 3.66 -10.61
N VAL A 97 -6.14 4.00 -9.55
CA VAL A 97 -5.62 4.72 -8.38
C VAL A 97 -6.08 3.99 -7.14
N ALA A 98 -5.16 3.61 -6.29
CA ALA A 98 -5.42 3.00 -4.99
C ALA A 98 -4.65 3.72 -3.88
N VAL A 99 -5.22 3.78 -2.68
CA VAL A 99 -4.52 4.18 -1.45
C VAL A 99 -3.81 2.95 -0.91
N THR A 100 -2.55 3.12 -0.51
CA THR A 100 -1.71 2.11 0.14
C THR A 100 -1.21 2.63 1.49
N GLY A 101 -0.37 1.85 2.17
CA GLY A 101 0.29 2.26 3.40
C GLY A 101 -0.67 2.54 4.56
N SER A 102 -0.28 3.47 5.40
CA SER A 102 -0.93 3.74 6.70
C SER A 102 -2.41 4.13 6.60
N LEU A 103 -2.78 4.92 5.60
CA LEU A 103 -4.18 5.33 5.42
C LEU A 103 -5.07 4.16 4.99
N ALA A 104 -4.55 3.20 4.21
CA ALA A 104 -5.31 2.03 3.79
C ALA A 104 -5.79 1.16 4.98
N VAL A 105 -5.05 1.18 6.08
CA VAL A 105 -5.36 0.47 7.33
C VAL A 105 -5.87 1.40 8.44
N ASN A 106 -6.20 2.65 8.13
CA ASN A 106 -6.67 3.66 9.09
C ASN A 106 -5.68 3.95 10.25
N SER A 107 -4.38 3.83 10.01
CA SER A 107 -3.33 4.05 11.02
C SER A 107 -2.41 5.20 10.60
N VAL A 108 -2.88 6.44 10.69
CA VAL A 108 -2.21 7.62 10.11
C VAL A 108 -1.81 8.62 11.18
N GLU A 109 -0.56 9.10 11.15
CA GLU A 109 -0.12 10.26 11.93
C GLU A 109 -0.61 11.57 11.30
N ASP A 110 -0.64 12.66 12.09
CA ASP A 110 -1.23 13.95 11.67
C ASP A 110 -0.53 14.59 10.45
N ASP A 111 0.77 14.35 10.28
CA ASP A 111 1.61 14.92 9.23
C ASP A 111 1.96 13.91 8.11
N ALA A 112 1.31 12.74 8.11
CA ALA A 112 1.60 11.70 7.15
C ALA A 112 1.13 12.03 5.73
N ASP A 113 1.88 11.55 4.75
CA ASP A 113 1.51 11.57 3.35
C ASP A 113 0.39 10.57 3.04
N ILE A 114 -0.38 10.82 2.00
CA ILE A 114 -1.28 9.83 1.42
C ILE A 114 -0.51 9.04 0.37
N ASP A 115 -0.21 7.78 0.69
CA ASP A 115 0.47 6.86 -0.20
C ASP A 115 -0.47 6.36 -1.30
N LEU A 116 0.00 6.42 -2.54
CA LEU A 116 -0.77 6.05 -3.70
C LEU A 116 -0.05 5.04 -4.57
N MET A 117 -0.78 4.03 -5.01
CA MET A 117 -0.42 3.20 -6.15
C MET A 117 -1.21 3.65 -7.36
N VAL A 118 -0.52 3.86 -8.48
CA VAL A 118 -1.13 4.23 -9.76
C VAL A 118 -0.75 3.19 -10.81
N VAL A 119 -1.72 2.73 -11.59
CA VAL A 119 -1.45 1.93 -12.78
C VAL A 119 -1.67 2.80 -14.01
N ALA A 120 -0.65 2.87 -14.86
CA ALA A 120 -0.65 3.61 -16.10
C ALA A 120 -1.03 2.73 -17.29
N ALA A 121 -1.48 3.32 -18.39
CA ALA A 121 -1.63 2.63 -19.67
C ALA A 121 -0.27 2.06 -20.13
N PRO A 122 -0.25 0.89 -20.81
CA PRO A 122 0.98 0.32 -21.35
C PRO A 122 1.78 1.33 -22.18
N GLY A 123 3.09 1.39 -21.95
CA GLY A 123 4.02 2.28 -22.64
C GLY A 123 3.81 3.79 -22.35
N ARG A 124 3.20 4.14 -21.21
CA ARG A 124 2.93 5.55 -20.78
C ARG A 124 3.23 5.80 -19.30
N VAL A 125 4.05 4.98 -18.69
CA VAL A 125 4.38 5.06 -17.26
C VAL A 125 5.03 6.39 -16.89
N TRP A 126 5.98 6.85 -17.69
CA TRP A 126 6.75 8.06 -17.35
C TRP A 126 5.98 9.35 -17.59
N MET A 127 5.16 9.42 -18.65
CA MET A 127 4.24 10.55 -18.87
C MET A 127 3.15 10.58 -17.79
N CYS A 128 2.54 9.45 -17.48
CA CYS A 128 1.57 9.32 -16.41
C CYS A 128 2.18 9.77 -15.08
N ARG A 129 3.36 9.25 -14.72
CA ARG A 129 4.09 9.62 -13.51
C ARG A 129 4.42 11.12 -13.45
N ALA A 130 4.81 11.72 -14.57
CA ALA A 130 5.09 13.15 -14.62
C ALA A 130 3.86 13.98 -14.23
N MET A 131 2.69 13.62 -14.75
CA MET A 131 1.42 14.29 -14.42
C MET A 131 1.00 14.05 -12.98
N VAL A 132 1.09 12.82 -12.49
CA VAL A 132 0.79 12.48 -11.10
C VAL A 132 1.67 13.26 -10.14
N ILE A 133 2.99 13.38 -10.42
CA ILE A 133 3.90 14.19 -9.60
C ILE A 133 3.58 15.69 -9.70
N ALA A 134 3.23 16.19 -10.87
CA ALA A 134 2.82 17.57 -11.03
C ALA A 134 1.57 17.88 -10.21
N PHE A 135 0.59 16.98 -10.25
CA PHE A 135 -0.61 17.06 -9.41
C PHE A 135 -0.28 17.01 -7.92
N ALA A 136 0.55 16.07 -7.47
CA ALA A 136 0.96 15.94 -6.08
C ALA A 136 1.67 17.21 -5.57
N ARG A 137 2.52 17.82 -6.39
CA ARG A 137 3.16 19.11 -6.06
C ARG A 137 2.17 20.26 -5.97
N ALA A 138 1.16 20.28 -6.83
CA ALA A 138 0.10 21.28 -6.74
C ALA A 138 -0.75 21.09 -5.48
N ALA A 139 -1.06 19.85 -5.13
CA ALA A 139 -1.80 19.49 -3.93
C ALA A 139 -1.03 19.88 -2.65
N SER A 140 0.29 19.69 -2.62
CA SER A 140 1.12 20.03 -1.46
C SER A 140 1.13 21.53 -1.14
N ARG A 141 0.93 22.42 -2.14
CA ARG A 141 0.78 23.86 -1.91
C ARG A 141 -0.50 24.20 -1.12
N ASN A 142 -1.47 23.29 -1.14
CA ASN A 142 -2.72 23.39 -0.39
C ASN A 142 -2.73 22.50 0.88
N GLY A 143 -1.55 22.15 1.40
CA GLY A 143 -1.39 21.36 2.61
C GLY A 143 -1.84 19.92 2.48
N LEU A 144 -1.79 19.32 1.27
CA LEU A 144 -2.08 17.92 1.04
C LEU A 144 -0.87 17.20 0.47
N ALA A 145 -0.19 16.44 1.30
CA ALA A 145 0.94 15.61 0.90
C ALA A 145 0.45 14.31 0.24
N LEU A 146 0.78 14.13 -1.04
CA LEU A 146 0.50 12.91 -1.80
C LEU A 146 1.82 12.27 -2.21
N CYS A 147 1.97 11.00 -1.92
CA CYS A 147 3.16 10.23 -2.24
C CYS A 147 2.83 9.09 -3.24
N PRO A 148 3.05 9.27 -4.55
CA PRO A 148 2.89 8.20 -5.51
C PRO A 148 4.06 7.21 -5.40
N ASN A 149 3.94 6.26 -4.48
CA ASN A 149 4.97 5.26 -4.18
C ASN A 149 5.18 4.27 -5.31
N TYR A 150 4.09 3.91 -6.01
CA TYR A 150 4.12 2.95 -7.11
C TYR A 150 3.45 3.56 -8.34
N VAL A 151 4.13 3.47 -9.48
CA VAL A 151 3.52 3.70 -10.80
C VAL A 151 3.90 2.53 -11.69
N LEU A 152 2.93 1.65 -11.96
CA LEU A 152 3.10 0.42 -12.74
C LEU A 152 2.48 0.56 -14.12
N SER A 153 3.02 -0.17 -15.09
CA SER A 153 2.37 -0.37 -16.38
C SER A 153 1.21 -1.36 -16.28
N GLY A 154 0.11 -1.11 -16.97
CA GLY A 154 -0.97 -2.07 -17.10
C GLY A 154 -0.59 -3.36 -17.83
N SER A 155 0.61 -3.44 -18.43
CA SER A 155 1.22 -4.64 -19.02
C SER A 155 2.14 -5.40 -18.06
N ALA A 156 2.58 -4.79 -16.95
CA ALA A 156 3.52 -5.37 -15.98
C ALA A 156 2.96 -5.23 -14.57
N LEU A 157 1.94 -6.03 -14.28
CA LEU A 157 1.22 -6.01 -13.00
C LEU A 157 1.77 -7.03 -11.98
N SER A 158 2.61 -7.97 -12.42
CA SER A 158 3.27 -8.92 -11.51
C SER A 158 4.35 -8.20 -10.70
N LEU A 159 4.39 -8.46 -9.39
CA LEU A 159 5.42 -7.95 -8.50
C LEU A 159 6.42 -9.06 -8.18
N ASP A 160 7.72 -8.76 -8.33
CA ASP A 160 8.80 -9.74 -8.13
C ASP A 160 9.07 -10.02 -6.65
N ASP A 161 8.89 -9.00 -5.80
CA ASP A 161 9.05 -9.14 -4.35
C ASP A 161 7.86 -9.89 -3.73
N ARG A 162 8.04 -11.21 -3.56
CA ARG A 162 7.05 -12.12 -2.96
C ARG A 162 7.30 -12.29 -1.47
N SER A 163 7.05 -11.24 -0.71
CA SER A 163 7.24 -11.21 0.74
C SER A 163 5.93 -11.00 1.48
N LEU A 164 5.91 -11.31 2.78
CA LEU A 164 4.76 -11.01 3.66
C LEU A 164 4.45 -9.51 3.65
N TYR A 165 5.48 -8.65 3.59
CA TYR A 165 5.30 -7.20 3.52
C TYR A 165 4.55 -6.80 2.24
N THR A 166 5.00 -7.27 1.08
CA THR A 166 4.34 -6.96 -0.20
C THR A 166 2.95 -7.59 -0.30
N ALA A 167 2.71 -8.76 0.32
CA ALA A 167 1.38 -9.34 0.42
C ALA A 167 0.42 -8.45 1.21
N HIS A 168 0.85 -7.88 2.34
CA HIS A 168 0.06 -6.89 3.09
C HIS A 168 -0.21 -5.65 2.26
N GLU A 169 0.80 -5.05 1.62
CA GLU A 169 0.64 -3.86 0.75
C GLU A 169 -0.41 -4.09 -0.35
N LEU A 170 -0.35 -5.25 -1.03
CA LEU A 170 -1.30 -5.61 -2.09
C LEU A 170 -2.71 -5.84 -1.58
N LEU A 171 -2.86 -6.64 -0.53
CA LEU A 171 -4.17 -7.08 -0.07
C LEU A 171 -4.87 -6.07 0.84
N GLN A 172 -4.14 -5.11 1.42
CA GLN A 172 -4.68 -4.04 2.25
C GLN A 172 -5.00 -2.77 1.47
N MET A 173 -4.47 -2.61 0.25
CA MET A 173 -4.73 -1.41 -0.52
C MET A 173 -6.24 -1.20 -0.78
N VAL A 174 -6.63 0.07 -0.84
CA VAL A 174 -8.02 0.48 -1.10
C VAL A 174 -8.10 1.12 -2.49
N PRO A 175 -8.63 0.42 -3.50
CA PRO A 175 -8.76 0.99 -4.84
C PRO A 175 -9.88 2.04 -4.84
N LEU A 176 -9.59 3.21 -5.41
CA LEU A 176 -10.56 4.31 -5.51
C LEU A 176 -11.03 4.56 -6.95
N ALA A 177 -10.26 4.08 -7.93
CA ALA A 177 -10.64 4.11 -9.34
C ALA A 177 -9.97 2.96 -10.11
N GLY A 178 -10.61 2.48 -11.19
CA GLY A 178 -10.07 1.45 -12.07
C GLY A 178 -10.25 0.03 -11.56
N ARG A 179 -11.47 -0.34 -11.15
CA ARG A 179 -11.85 -1.65 -10.59
C ARG A 179 -11.31 -2.84 -11.39
N GLU A 180 -11.47 -2.83 -12.71
CA GLU A 180 -11.00 -3.91 -13.58
C GLU A 180 -9.47 -4.08 -13.50
N THR A 181 -8.73 -2.97 -13.55
CA THR A 181 -7.26 -2.99 -13.45
C THR A 181 -6.80 -3.49 -12.07
N TYR A 182 -7.52 -3.13 -11.01
CA TYR A 182 -7.27 -3.65 -9.67
C TYR A 182 -7.44 -5.17 -9.58
N LEU A 183 -8.52 -5.70 -10.13
CA LEU A 183 -8.75 -7.16 -10.15
C LEU A 183 -7.66 -7.90 -10.95
N ARG A 184 -7.21 -7.32 -12.08
CA ARG A 184 -6.08 -7.87 -12.85
C ARG A 184 -4.76 -7.82 -12.06
N LEU A 185 -4.54 -6.77 -11.27
CA LEU A 185 -3.37 -6.67 -10.40
C LEU A 185 -3.37 -7.78 -9.35
N LEU A 186 -4.51 -8.03 -8.70
CA LEU A 186 -4.64 -9.11 -7.72
C LEU A 186 -4.47 -10.48 -8.38
N ASP A 187 -5.04 -10.68 -9.56
CA ASP A 187 -4.93 -11.93 -10.33
C ASP A 187 -3.47 -12.24 -10.70
N ALA A 188 -2.71 -11.24 -11.13
CA ALA A 188 -1.28 -11.37 -11.43
C ALA A 188 -0.42 -11.66 -10.19
N ASN A 189 -0.96 -11.44 -8.98
CA ASN A 189 -0.23 -11.58 -7.71
C ASN A 189 -0.97 -12.48 -6.72
N ARG A 190 -1.60 -13.55 -7.21
CA ARG A 190 -2.35 -14.52 -6.36
C ARG A 190 -1.51 -15.12 -5.23
N TRP A 191 -0.19 -15.18 -5.40
CA TRP A 191 0.75 -15.64 -4.40
C TRP A 191 0.59 -14.90 -3.05
N ALA A 192 0.10 -13.65 -3.05
CA ALA A 192 -0.10 -12.88 -1.82
C ALA A 192 -1.10 -13.56 -0.86
N THR A 193 -2.07 -14.31 -1.38
CA THR A 193 -3.04 -15.07 -0.57
C THR A 193 -2.43 -16.30 0.12
N GLU A 194 -1.24 -16.74 -0.28
CA GLU A 194 -0.50 -17.78 0.43
C GLU A 194 0.00 -17.28 1.80
N PHE A 195 0.33 -16.00 1.88
CA PHE A 195 0.72 -15.34 3.12
C PHE A 195 -0.47 -14.98 4.02
N LEU A 196 -1.61 -14.60 3.43
CA LEU A 196 -2.81 -14.15 4.13
C LEU A 196 -4.05 -14.90 3.61
N PRO A 197 -4.16 -16.21 3.93
CA PRO A 197 -5.17 -17.08 3.27
C PRO A 197 -6.63 -16.77 3.65
N ASN A 198 -6.87 -16.08 4.76
CA ASN A 198 -8.21 -15.67 5.18
C ASN A 198 -8.65 -14.37 4.48
N ARG A 199 -7.71 -13.60 3.91
CA ARG A 199 -8.04 -12.35 3.25
C ARG A 199 -8.59 -12.62 1.85
N ALA A 200 -9.89 -12.42 1.69
CA ALA A 200 -10.54 -12.56 0.39
C ALA A 200 -10.00 -11.48 -0.58
N ALA A 201 -9.35 -11.94 -1.65
CA ALA A 201 -8.87 -11.04 -2.68
C ALA A 201 -10.05 -10.35 -3.39
N GLY A 202 -9.96 -9.04 -3.58
CA GLY A 202 -10.94 -8.28 -4.37
C GLY A 202 -12.14 -7.73 -3.60
N VAL A 203 -12.32 -8.02 -2.30
CA VAL A 203 -13.41 -7.43 -1.48
C VAL A 203 -13.41 -5.90 -1.56
N ALA A 204 -12.24 -5.28 -1.55
CA ALA A 204 -12.12 -3.83 -1.69
C ALA A 204 -12.45 -3.30 -3.11
N ALA A 205 -12.63 -4.17 -4.11
CA ALA A 205 -12.90 -3.73 -5.48
C ALA A 205 -14.20 -2.92 -5.62
N ASP A 206 -15.18 -3.17 -4.75
CA ASP A 206 -16.47 -2.47 -4.78
C ASP A 206 -16.37 -1.00 -4.32
N THR A 207 -15.29 -0.60 -3.69
CA THR A 207 -15.00 0.80 -3.34
C THR A 207 -14.51 1.63 -4.52
N ALA A 208 -14.04 0.98 -5.59
CA ALA A 208 -13.47 1.62 -6.74
C ALA A 208 -14.53 2.09 -7.75
N SER A 209 -14.36 3.32 -8.26
CA SER A 209 -15.10 3.73 -9.46
C SER A 209 -14.76 2.78 -10.62
N PRO A 210 -15.76 2.36 -11.42
CA PRO A 210 -15.55 1.40 -12.52
C PRO A 210 -14.54 1.90 -13.56
N ARG A 211 -14.49 3.21 -13.80
CA ARG A 211 -13.69 3.82 -14.87
C ARG A 211 -12.69 4.82 -14.33
N ALA A 212 -11.46 4.74 -14.83
CA ALA A 212 -10.48 5.81 -14.80
C ALA A 212 -10.47 6.49 -16.17
N GLY A 213 -10.31 7.82 -16.19
CA GLY A 213 -10.27 8.63 -17.40
C GLY A 213 -11.44 9.61 -17.53
N SER A 214 -11.24 10.62 -18.34
CA SER A 214 -12.22 11.64 -18.71
C SER A 214 -12.29 11.78 -20.23
N VAL A 215 -13.31 12.47 -20.78
CA VAL A 215 -13.38 12.75 -22.21
C VAL A 215 -12.13 13.48 -22.71
N ALA A 216 -11.68 14.49 -21.94
CA ALA A 216 -10.47 15.24 -22.26
C ALA A 216 -9.21 14.36 -22.23
N SER A 217 -9.10 13.43 -21.27
CA SER A 217 -7.97 12.51 -21.19
C SER A 217 -7.92 11.57 -22.41
N HIS A 218 -9.06 11.05 -22.84
CA HIS A 218 -9.14 10.21 -24.04
C HIS A 218 -8.74 10.97 -25.30
N LEU A 219 -9.09 12.26 -25.43
CA LEU A 219 -8.66 13.08 -26.54
C LEU A 219 -7.14 13.23 -26.58
N VAL A 220 -6.51 13.56 -25.44
CA VAL A 220 -5.05 13.65 -25.30
C VAL A 220 -4.39 12.32 -25.62
N GLU A 221 -4.93 11.21 -25.12
CA GLU A 221 -4.43 9.87 -25.43
C GLU A 221 -4.49 9.55 -26.91
N ARG A 222 -5.58 9.97 -27.58
CA ARG A 222 -5.75 9.78 -29.02
C ARG A 222 -4.75 10.60 -29.83
N LEU A 223 -4.53 11.87 -29.48
CA LEU A 223 -3.59 12.76 -30.16
C LEU A 223 -2.12 12.30 -30.02
N LEU A 224 -1.79 11.73 -28.85
CA LEU A 224 -0.44 11.23 -28.56
C LEU A 224 -0.29 9.72 -28.78
N ARG A 225 -1.14 9.11 -29.62
CA ARG A 225 -0.94 7.75 -30.11
C ARG A 225 0.19 7.70 -31.16
N GLY A 226 0.92 6.59 -31.17
CA GLY A 226 1.92 6.33 -32.20
C GLY A 226 3.30 6.94 -31.92
N ARG A 227 4.05 7.22 -33.02
CA ARG A 227 5.48 7.56 -32.95
C ARG A 227 5.79 8.81 -32.13
N ALA A 228 4.98 9.85 -32.26
CA ALA A 228 5.18 11.11 -31.54
C ALA A 228 5.03 10.93 -30.01
N GLY A 229 3.97 10.26 -29.56
CA GLY A 229 3.77 9.94 -28.16
C GLY A 229 4.85 9.02 -27.59
N ASN A 230 5.32 8.05 -28.39
CA ASN A 230 6.41 7.15 -27.95
C ASN A 230 7.75 7.90 -27.84
N ALA A 231 8.03 8.85 -28.74
CA ALA A 231 9.22 9.70 -28.65
C ALA A 231 9.17 10.60 -27.41
N LEU A 232 7.99 11.16 -27.12
CA LEU A 232 7.78 11.99 -25.90
C LEU A 232 7.94 11.15 -24.64
N GLU A 233 7.36 9.95 -24.57
CA GLU A 233 7.51 9.02 -23.43
C GLU A 233 8.98 8.74 -23.15
N LYS A 234 9.75 8.37 -24.17
CA LYS A 234 11.20 8.11 -24.06
C LYS A 234 11.98 9.35 -23.60
N ARG A 235 11.60 10.55 -24.04
CA ARG A 235 12.23 11.80 -23.58
C ARG A 235 11.93 12.09 -22.12
N VAL A 236 10.67 11.94 -21.71
CA VAL A 236 10.23 12.14 -20.32
C VAL A 236 10.89 11.09 -19.41
N ALA A 237 10.98 9.83 -19.84
CA ALA A 237 11.68 8.75 -19.12
C ALA A 237 13.13 9.13 -18.84
N ARG A 238 13.89 9.53 -19.88
CA ARG A 238 15.30 9.93 -19.73
C ARG A 238 15.49 11.10 -18.76
N LEU A 239 14.64 12.12 -18.84
CA LEU A 239 14.70 13.29 -17.95
C LEU A 239 14.40 12.92 -16.50
N GLN A 240 13.37 12.09 -16.25
CA GLN A 240 13.03 11.68 -14.90
C GLN A 240 14.07 10.72 -14.31
N ALA A 241 14.51 9.72 -15.07
CA ALA A 241 15.55 8.78 -14.64
C ALA A 241 16.86 9.50 -14.26
N SER A 242 17.29 10.51 -15.06
CA SER A 242 18.48 11.28 -14.75
C SER A 242 18.35 12.07 -13.43
N ARG A 243 17.19 12.71 -13.21
CA ARG A 243 16.90 13.44 -11.95
C ARG A 243 16.90 12.51 -10.75
N LEU A 244 16.31 11.33 -10.93
CA LEU A 244 16.16 10.32 -9.89
C LEU A 244 17.53 9.75 -9.48
N ARG A 245 18.38 9.37 -10.46
CA ARG A 245 19.75 8.90 -10.23
C ARG A 245 20.61 9.97 -9.52
N ARG A 246 20.43 11.26 -9.86
CA ARG A 246 21.09 12.38 -9.15
C ARG A 246 20.62 12.50 -7.69
N LYS A 247 19.31 12.29 -7.41
CA LYS A 247 18.74 12.32 -6.05
C LYS A 247 19.30 11.19 -5.20
N ILE A 248 19.33 9.94 -5.74
CA ILE A 248 19.89 8.77 -5.08
C ILE A 248 21.36 9.02 -4.71
N ARG A 249 22.17 9.46 -5.69
CA ARG A 249 23.59 9.75 -5.51
C ARG A 249 23.85 10.84 -4.44
N ARG A 250 23.06 11.92 -4.46
CA ARG A 250 23.20 13.02 -3.48
C ARG A 250 22.84 12.63 -2.05
N ARG A 251 21.92 11.67 -1.87
CA ARG A 251 21.46 11.22 -0.56
C ARG A 251 22.24 10.04 0.00
N GLN A 252 23.24 9.52 -0.72
CA GLN A 252 24.01 8.33 -0.35
C GLN A 252 23.10 7.17 0.10
N LEU A 253 21.94 7.03 -0.56
CA LEU A 253 21.00 5.98 -0.24
C LEU A 253 21.64 4.64 -0.56
N GLY A 254 21.71 3.76 0.44
CA GLY A 254 22.22 2.39 0.32
C GLY A 254 21.43 1.54 -0.68
N ALA A 255 21.48 0.23 -0.56
CA ALA A 255 20.73 -0.69 -1.43
C ALA A 255 19.26 -0.26 -1.49
N THR A 256 18.83 0.21 -2.66
CA THR A 256 17.49 0.76 -2.86
C THR A 256 16.60 -0.32 -3.46
N GLU A 257 15.45 -0.55 -2.87
CA GLU A 257 14.35 -1.32 -3.50
C GLU A 257 13.70 -0.52 -4.65
N ALA A 258 14.25 0.64 -4.98
CA ALA A 258 13.74 1.49 -6.05
C ALA A 258 14.11 0.87 -7.41
N ALA A 259 13.12 0.37 -8.12
CA ALA A 259 13.25 -0.09 -9.48
C ALA A 259 12.80 1.01 -10.46
N PHE A 260 13.61 1.24 -11.50
CA PHE A 260 13.35 2.19 -12.57
C PHE A 260 13.43 1.47 -13.92
N GLU A 261 12.41 0.71 -14.20
CA GLU A 261 12.26 -0.01 -15.45
C GLU A 261 11.35 0.76 -16.42
N ASP A 262 11.35 0.38 -17.67
CA ASP A 262 10.48 1.00 -18.69
C ASP A 262 8.99 0.84 -18.32
N ASP A 263 8.65 -0.21 -17.59
CA ASP A 263 7.29 -0.61 -17.23
C ASP A 263 6.93 -0.43 -15.75
N ALA A 264 7.86 0.00 -14.90
CA ALA A 264 7.60 0.16 -13.47
C ALA A 264 8.45 1.25 -12.81
N PHE A 265 7.83 1.98 -11.90
CA PHE A 265 8.50 2.85 -10.94
C PHE A 265 8.09 2.43 -9.54
N LYS A 266 9.06 1.94 -8.75
CA LYS A 266 8.92 1.64 -7.32
C LYS A 266 9.71 2.68 -6.54
N GLY A 267 9.04 3.44 -5.66
CA GLY A 267 9.62 4.61 -4.99
C GLY A 267 10.16 4.38 -3.60
N HIS A 268 10.20 3.14 -3.10
CA HIS A 268 10.78 2.84 -1.79
C HIS A 268 12.31 2.87 -1.86
N PHE A 269 12.89 3.82 -1.09
CA PHE A 269 14.32 4.07 -1.08
C PHE A 269 14.87 3.59 0.24
N ASP A 270 15.04 2.64 0.78
CA ASP A 270 15.71 2.29 2.07
C ASP A 270 15.46 0.85 2.55
N ALA A 271 15.26 -0.11 1.63
CA ALA A 271 14.98 -1.50 2.01
C ALA A 271 13.87 -1.60 3.09
N HIS A 272 12.77 -0.82 2.89
CA HIS A 272 11.73 -0.67 3.91
C HIS A 272 11.08 -2.01 4.26
N GLY A 273 10.77 -2.83 3.25
CA GLY A 273 10.19 -4.16 3.45
C GLY A 273 11.09 -5.07 4.27
N ALA A 274 12.40 -5.10 3.97
CA ALA A 274 13.35 -5.90 4.72
C ALA A 274 13.45 -5.48 6.20
N ARG A 275 13.43 -4.16 6.47
CA ARG A 275 13.42 -3.65 7.87
C ARG A 275 12.17 -4.08 8.63
N ILE A 276 10.99 -4.01 8.00
CA ILE A 276 9.73 -4.45 8.60
C ILE A 276 9.77 -5.95 8.90
N LEU A 277 10.24 -6.76 7.96
CA LEU A 277 10.33 -8.21 8.15
C LEU A 277 11.31 -8.58 9.27
N ASN A 278 12.48 -7.93 9.34
CA ASN A 278 13.43 -8.13 10.43
C ASN A 278 12.85 -7.73 11.80
N ALA A 279 12.14 -6.60 11.85
CA ALA A 279 11.46 -6.15 13.07
C ALA A 279 10.36 -7.13 13.49
N TRP A 280 9.57 -7.63 12.53
CA TRP A 280 8.56 -8.67 12.77
C TRP A 280 9.15 -9.94 13.35
N GLU A 281 10.20 -10.49 12.72
CA GLU A 281 10.87 -11.69 13.21
C GLU A 281 11.43 -11.53 14.64
N SER A 282 11.97 -10.34 14.93
CA SER A 282 12.47 -10.02 16.27
C SER A 282 11.35 -10.06 17.31
N ARG A 283 10.17 -9.47 16.99
CA ARG A 283 8.98 -9.48 17.87
C ARG A 283 8.43 -10.89 18.08
N VAL A 284 8.36 -11.68 17.01
CA VAL A 284 7.93 -13.09 17.11
C VAL A 284 8.85 -13.87 18.03
N ARG A 285 10.18 -13.73 17.88
CA ARG A 285 11.15 -14.40 18.74
C ARG A 285 11.03 -13.96 20.22
N ALA A 286 10.83 -12.68 20.48
CA ALA A 286 10.65 -12.17 21.84
C ALA A 286 9.38 -12.77 22.46
N ALA A 287 8.24 -12.66 21.82
CA ALA A 287 6.96 -13.14 22.34
C ALA A 287 6.88 -14.68 22.55
N ILE A 288 7.76 -15.46 21.89
CA ILE A 288 7.84 -16.93 22.09
C ILE A 288 8.83 -17.28 23.20
N ARG A 289 9.89 -16.49 23.42
CA ARG A 289 10.86 -16.74 24.50
C ARG A 289 10.32 -16.49 25.89
N ASP A 290 9.36 -15.59 26.01
CA ASP A 290 8.74 -15.20 27.27
C ASP A 290 7.62 -16.18 27.71
N ARG A 291 7.51 -17.35 27.02
CA ARG A 291 6.68 -18.51 27.39
C ARG A 291 7.53 -19.45 28.26
#